data_811b09ae9a00ae0cdff7610d8244cd5d
#
_entry.id   811b09ae9a00ae0cdff7610d8244cd5d
#
_cell.length_a   1.000
_cell.length_b   1.000
_cell.length_c   1.000
_cell.angle_alpha   90.00
_cell.angle_beta   90.00
_cell.angle_gamma   90.00
#
_symmetry.space_group_name_H-M   'P 1'
#
loop_
_entity.id
_entity.type
_entity.pdbx_description
1 polymer ?
#
loop_
_entity_poly.entity_id
_entity_poly.type
_entity_poly.pdbx_seq_one_letter_code
_entity_poly.pdbx_strand_id
1 'polypeptide(L)'
;MERALSGFAQAYWMQDASAATENILLAAHGLGLGAVWCGVYPNPDVLPKVKEVLGLPSNVIPLNIIPLGYPAESPAPKDKWKPENIHYNQW
;
A
#
# COMPACT_ATOMS: atom_id res chain seq x y z
N MET A 1 5.43 -19.19 9.08
CA MET A 1 6.32 -20.06 8.28
C MET A 1 6.83 -19.27 7.10
N GLU A 2 8.12 -19.18 7.00
CA GLU A 2 8.74 -18.54 5.84
C GLU A 2 8.76 -19.51 4.67
N ARG A 3 8.35 -18.99 3.50
CA ARG A 3 8.52 -19.73 2.25
C ARG A 3 9.47 -18.93 1.37
N ALA A 4 10.52 -19.61 0.91
CA ALA A 4 11.34 -19.07 -0.16
C ALA A 4 10.53 -19.16 -1.46
N LEU A 5 10.25 -18.01 -2.05
CA LEU A 5 9.62 -17.95 -3.37
C LEU A 5 10.68 -18.09 -4.44
N SER A 6 10.36 -18.79 -5.51
CA SER A 6 11.24 -18.90 -6.67
C SER A 6 11.26 -17.60 -7.48
N GLY A 7 12.37 -17.33 -8.13
CA GLY A 7 12.67 -16.24 -9.02
C GLY A 7 11.56 -15.20 -9.29
N PHE A 8 10.80 -15.38 -10.37
CA PHE A 8 9.77 -14.41 -10.75
C PHE A 8 8.63 -14.26 -9.73
N ALA A 9 8.34 -15.32 -8.97
CA ALA A 9 7.27 -15.27 -7.96
C ALA A 9 7.62 -14.34 -6.80
N GLN A 10 8.90 -14.10 -6.54
CA GLN A 10 9.31 -13.14 -5.52
C GLN A 10 8.89 -11.70 -5.84
N ALA A 11 8.68 -11.38 -7.11
CA ALA A 11 8.21 -10.06 -7.52
C ALA A 11 6.74 -9.82 -7.14
N TYR A 12 5.98 -10.87 -6.88
CA TYR A 12 4.54 -10.76 -6.59
C TYR A 12 4.22 -10.33 -5.17
N TRP A 13 5.18 -10.41 -4.24
CA TRP A 13 4.90 -10.04 -2.84
C TRP A 13 4.41 -8.60 -2.70
N MET A 14 4.94 -7.69 -3.54
CA MET A 14 4.51 -6.29 -3.54
C MET A 14 3.06 -6.16 -3.99
N GLN A 15 2.65 -6.94 -4.98
CA GLN A 15 1.28 -6.97 -5.47
C GLN A 15 0.34 -7.51 -4.40
N ASP A 16 0.71 -8.63 -3.76
CA ASP A 16 -0.07 -9.26 -2.71
C ASP A 16 -0.27 -8.33 -1.51
N ALA A 17 0.82 -7.74 -1.03
CA ALA A 17 0.77 -6.82 0.10
C ALA A 17 0.02 -5.54 -0.25
N SER A 18 0.14 -5.06 -1.50
CA SER A 18 -0.60 -3.89 -1.99
C SER A 18 -2.10 -4.16 -2.04
N ALA A 19 -2.51 -5.35 -2.47
CA ALA A 19 -3.91 -5.74 -2.46
C ALA A 19 -4.49 -5.77 -1.04
N ALA A 20 -3.72 -6.31 -0.08
CA ALA A 20 -4.10 -6.29 1.33
C ALA A 20 -4.22 -4.86 1.86
N THR A 21 -3.30 -3.98 1.49
CA THR A 21 -3.34 -2.57 1.87
C THR A 21 -4.61 -1.88 1.37
N GLU A 22 -4.98 -2.10 0.12
CA GLU A 22 -6.19 -1.51 -0.45
C GLU A 22 -7.44 -1.96 0.33
N ASN A 23 -7.51 -3.23 0.71
CA ASN A 23 -8.60 -3.73 1.54
C ASN A 23 -8.66 -3.02 2.90
N ILE A 24 -7.51 -2.71 3.49
CA ILE A 24 -7.44 -1.94 4.75
C ILE A 24 -8.00 -0.54 4.54
N LEU A 25 -7.61 0.13 3.45
CA LEU A 25 -8.09 1.48 3.16
C LEU A 25 -9.61 1.51 2.96
N LEU A 26 -10.15 0.56 2.21
CA LEU A 26 -11.58 0.43 1.98
C LEU A 26 -12.35 0.12 3.27
N ALA A 27 -11.84 -0.78 4.08
CA ALA A 27 -12.45 -1.13 5.37
C ALA A 27 -12.44 0.07 6.32
N ALA A 28 -11.36 0.81 6.37
CA ALA A 28 -11.26 2.03 7.18
C ALA A 28 -12.32 3.05 6.78
N HIS A 29 -12.46 3.27 5.47
CA HIS A 29 -13.49 4.17 4.95
C HIS A 29 -14.90 3.71 5.34
N GLY A 30 -15.18 2.42 5.20
CA GLY A 30 -16.48 1.85 5.58
C GLY A 30 -16.80 1.96 7.07
N LEU A 31 -15.77 2.06 7.92
CA LEU A 31 -15.91 2.23 9.36
C LEU A 31 -15.90 3.71 9.79
N GLY A 32 -15.85 4.64 8.85
CA GLY A 32 -15.83 6.07 9.16
C GLY A 32 -14.45 6.58 9.58
N LEU A 33 -13.39 5.82 9.32
CA LEU A 33 -12.02 6.20 9.64
C LEU A 33 -11.32 6.82 8.42
N GLY A 34 -10.37 7.70 8.69
CA GLY A 34 -9.43 8.17 7.70
C GLY A 34 -8.19 7.29 7.67
N ALA A 35 -7.64 7.10 6.50
CA ALA A 35 -6.42 6.34 6.29
C ALA A 35 -5.68 6.83 5.06
N VAL A 36 -4.37 6.65 5.05
CA VAL A 36 -3.56 7.01 3.89
C VAL A 36 -2.43 6.00 3.72
N TRP A 37 -2.05 5.76 2.48
CA TRP A 37 -0.94 4.92 2.12
C TRP A 37 0.34 5.76 2.09
N CYS A 38 1.26 5.50 3.04
CA CYS A 38 2.58 6.12 3.04
C CYS A 38 3.60 5.08 2.58
N GLY A 39 4.16 5.23 1.39
CA GLY A 39 5.10 4.28 0.81
C GLY A 39 6.40 4.23 1.57
N VAL A 40 6.92 3.02 1.77
CA VAL A 40 8.24 2.76 2.38
C VAL A 40 9.15 2.07 1.38
N TYR A 41 8.78 0.87 0.92
CA TYR A 41 9.54 0.14 -0.08
C TYR A 41 9.23 0.68 -1.50
N PRO A 42 10.19 0.86 -2.37
CA PRO A 42 11.64 0.63 -2.24
C PRO A 42 12.45 1.91 -1.98
N ASN A 43 11.92 2.86 -1.25
CA ASN A 43 12.59 4.14 -1.02
C ASN A 43 13.85 3.95 -0.17
N PRO A 44 15.06 4.18 -0.72
CA PRO A 44 16.31 3.94 0.02
C PRO A 44 16.55 4.91 1.18
N ASP A 45 15.84 6.03 1.20
CA ASP A 45 15.97 7.02 2.28
C ASP A 45 15.10 6.69 3.48
N VAL A 46 13.99 6.00 3.26
CA VAL A 46 12.98 5.71 4.27
C VAL A 46 13.08 4.28 4.80
N LEU A 47 13.30 3.32 3.91
CA LEU A 47 13.28 1.89 4.25
C LEU A 47 14.21 1.52 5.40
N PRO A 48 15.51 1.91 5.40
CA PRO A 48 16.39 1.55 6.52
C PRO A 48 15.95 2.14 7.86
N LYS A 49 15.41 3.34 7.84
CA LYS A 49 14.93 4.03 9.04
C LYS A 49 13.73 3.33 9.66
N VAL A 50 12.79 2.90 8.84
CA VAL A 50 11.61 2.16 9.31
C VAL A 50 12.03 0.80 9.88
N LYS A 51 12.94 0.10 9.22
CA LYS A 51 13.46 -1.18 9.72
C LYS A 51 14.13 -1.02 11.08
N GLU A 52 14.90 0.03 11.25
CA GLU A 52 15.60 0.34 12.52
C GLU A 52 14.60 0.65 13.63
N VAL A 53 13.68 1.58 13.40
CA VAL A 53 12.69 2.01 14.40
C VAL A 53 11.83 0.85 14.89
N LEU A 54 11.42 -0.03 13.97
CA LEU A 54 10.57 -1.18 14.32
C LEU A 54 11.35 -2.41 14.73
N GLY A 55 12.69 -2.37 14.64
CA GLY A 55 13.52 -3.53 14.98
C GLY A 55 13.26 -4.74 14.10
N LEU A 56 13.02 -4.53 12.82
CA LEU A 56 12.67 -5.61 11.89
C LEU A 56 13.91 -6.47 11.56
N PRO A 57 13.74 -7.80 11.48
CA PRO A 57 14.82 -8.65 10.98
C PRO A 57 15.08 -8.42 9.49
N SER A 58 16.25 -8.86 9.02
CA SER A 58 16.68 -8.61 7.65
C SER A 58 15.76 -9.18 6.57
N ASN A 59 15.02 -10.24 6.91
CA ASN A 59 14.10 -10.92 5.98
C ASN A 59 12.69 -10.32 5.96
N VAL A 60 12.44 -9.28 6.75
CA VAL A 60 11.15 -8.59 6.78
C VAL A 60 11.30 -7.23 6.10
N ILE A 61 10.48 -7.00 5.10
CA ILE A 61 10.51 -5.77 4.31
C ILE A 61 9.18 -5.03 4.50
N PRO A 62 9.20 -3.83 5.12
CA PRO A 62 7.98 -3.02 5.25
C PRO A 62 7.62 -2.40 3.90
N LEU A 63 6.42 -2.66 3.41
CA LEU A 63 5.94 -2.10 2.13
C LEU A 63 5.49 -0.65 2.32
N ASN A 64 4.69 -0.40 3.35
CA ASN A 64 4.09 0.89 3.62
C ASN A 64 3.76 1.07 5.09
N ILE A 65 3.35 2.27 5.43
CA ILE A 65 2.77 2.62 6.73
C ILE A 65 1.39 3.20 6.46
N ILE A 66 0.39 2.74 7.19
CA ILE A 66 -0.98 3.21 7.04
C ILE A 66 -1.43 3.86 8.34
N PRO A 67 -1.30 5.21 8.47
CA PRO A 67 -1.91 5.90 9.61
C PRO A 67 -3.43 5.79 9.52
N LEU A 68 -4.05 5.43 10.64
CA LEU A 68 -5.49 5.26 10.76
C LEU A 68 -6.01 6.14 11.90
N GLY A 69 -7.12 6.80 11.70
CA GLY A 69 -7.70 7.62 12.74
C GLY A 69 -9.02 8.25 12.32
N TYR A 70 -9.67 8.94 13.24
CA TYR A 70 -10.85 9.71 12.91
C TYR A 70 -10.44 10.94 12.10
N PRO A 71 -11.07 11.18 10.92
CA PRO A 71 -10.69 12.30 10.08
C PRO A 71 -11.06 13.63 10.73
N ALA A 72 -10.15 14.60 10.67
CA ALA A 72 -10.42 15.98 11.12
C ALA A 72 -11.13 16.79 10.04
N GLU A 73 -11.06 16.35 8.79
CA GLU A 73 -11.64 17.02 7.63
C GLU A 73 -12.43 16.02 6.81
N SER A 74 -13.42 16.51 6.08
CA SER A 74 -14.23 15.68 5.17
C SER A 74 -14.25 16.35 3.79
N PRO A 75 -13.15 16.30 3.05
CA PRO A 75 -13.07 16.90 1.72
C PRO A 75 -14.03 16.22 0.76
N ALA A 76 -14.53 16.99 -0.22
CA ALA A 76 -15.39 16.45 -1.26
C ALA A 76 -14.62 15.46 -2.13
N PRO A 77 -15.27 14.38 -2.61
CA PRO A 77 -14.65 13.48 -3.56
C PRO A 77 -14.18 14.22 -4.82
N LYS A 78 -13.03 13.82 -5.34
CA LYS A 78 -12.51 14.36 -6.61
C LYS A 78 -12.99 13.47 -7.75
N ASP A 79 -13.48 14.10 -8.80
CA ASP A 79 -13.80 13.40 -10.03
C ASP A 79 -12.50 13.16 -10.82
N LYS A 80 -12.07 11.89 -10.84
CA LYS A 80 -10.88 11.47 -11.57
C LYS A 80 -11.22 10.64 -12.80
N TRP A 81 -12.48 10.62 -13.18
CA TRP A 81 -12.95 9.83 -14.31
C TRP A 81 -12.42 10.42 -15.62
N LYS A 82 -11.71 9.61 -16.38
CA LYS A 82 -11.12 9.99 -17.65
C LYS A 82 -11.46 8.97 -18.71
N PRO A 83 -12.60 9.14 -19.41
CA PRO A 83 -13.03 8.17 -20.41
C PRO A 83 -12.05 8.03 -21.58
N GLU A 84 -11.22 9.03 -21.83
CA GLU A 84 -10.17 8.97 -22.85
C GLU A 84 -9.09 7.93 -22.56
N ASN A 85 -9.01 7.46 -21.32
CA ASN A 85 -8.07 6.41 -20.92
C ASN A 85 -8.66 5.01 -21.04
N ILE A 86 -9.91 4.90 -21.51
CA ILE A 86 -10.60 3.60 -21.66
C ILE A 86 -10.52 3.17 -23.11
N HIS A 87 -9.99 1.99 -23.33
CA HIS A 87 -9.83 1.38 -24.65
C HIS A 87 -10.46 0.00 -24.62
N TYR A 88 -11.30 -0.28 -25.60
CA TYR A 88 -12.04 -1.55 -25.68
C TYR A 88 -11.35 -2.49 -26.67
N ASN A 89 -10.86 -3.64 -26.17
CA ASN A 89 -10.25 -4.73 -26.95
C ASN A 89 -8.93 -4.40 -27.62
N GLN A 90 -8.69 -3.16 -27.97
CA GLN A 90 -7.44 -2.66 -28.55
C GLN A 90 -7.06 -1.35 -27.87
N TRP A 91 -5.79 -1.05 -27.86
CA TRP A 91 -5.26 0.19 -27.27
C TRP A 91 -5.49 1.41 -28.16
#